data_8865105bfacf3947966179d4ac50010a
#
_entry.id   8865105bfacf3947966179d4ac50010a
#
_cell.length_a   1.000
_cell.length_b   1.000
_cell.length_c   1.000
_cell.angle_alpha   90.00
_cell.angle_beta   90.00
_cell.angle_gamma   90.00
#
_symmetry.space_group_name_H-M   'P 1'
#
loop_
_entity.id
_entity.type
_entity.pdbx_description
1 polymer ?
#
loop_
_entity_poly.entity_id
_entity_poly.type
_entity_poly.pdbx_seq_one_letter_code
_entity_poly.pdbx_strand_id
1 'polypeptide(L)'
;MSKAGSPSVIVIGAGVGGLATALRLLCAGFSVTVLERGPRPGGKMRQIAVGGDLFDGGPSVMTMPWVLDELLAIAGVRRDEILALSPLSPLCRHFFVDGTVLDLFADEPTAPGAPAEAAWARSTDEISRVLGARAAADYSRFRRHAAAIYAAVEGPFLRRPLPQGPLDVITGFNFRDLLGMLRLDAARSLWRALGSQFSDERLRVLFARYATYSGANPFIAPATLAVIAHVELGFGVYAVRGGMYSLAEALSQLITRRGGQIRCAAEVDRIELDERSGRASAVYVGGERLTADYIVANCDAAQVYARLLAGTRPGDKHARAVAALQPSLSAYLNLFVVEEDAVASLPLVHHNVFFSADYEREWQELAAGPPSDPTVYLCNPDYGERRQRWFCLTNSPPLPSGAPSPWTTALAARCRDRVSEKLAQSGLPLPAILQAEGEVTPADFAALFPHSRGAIYGPAASSRLGAFARPRNRVPGVDNLFCVGGSTHPGAGVPMVMLSAAIVSDLVQAAHHRHARRRAA
;
A
#
# COMPACT_ATOMS: atom_id res chain seq x y z
N MET A 1 -14.00 22.87 21.20
CA MET A 1 -13.16 23.66 22.12
C MET A 1 -12.05 22.76 22.64
N SER A 2 -10.78 23.05 22.33
CA SER A 2 -9.62 22.33 22.88
C SER A 2 -9.65 22.43 24.40
N LYS A 3 -9.55 21.28 25.10
CA LYS A 3 -9.39 21.30 26.56
C LYS A 3 -8.07 22.00 26.87
N ALA A 4 -8.10 23.12 27.57
CA ALA A 4 -6.88 23.81 28.02
C ALA A 4 -6.02 22.82 28.80
N GLY A 5 -4.80 22.53 28.29
CA GLY A 5 -3.85 21.59 28.88
C GLY A 5 -3.66 20.26 28.15
N SER A 6 -4.42 19.93 27.08
CA SER A 6 -4.17 18.74 26.27
C SER A 6 -2.91 18.92 25.41
N PRO A 7 -2.02 17.90 25.33
CA PRO A 7 -0.84 17.98 24.47
C PRO A 7 -1.27 18.09 23.00
N SER A 8 -0.56 18.94 22.24
CA SER A 8 -0.89 19.27 20.87
C SER A 8 -0.07 18.45 19.87
N VAL A 9 -0.72 18.04 18.76
CA VAL A 9 -0.07 17.32 17.66
C VAL A 9 -0.44 17.97 16.33
N ILE A 10 0.57 18.22 15.50
CA ILE A 10 0.39 18.53 14.08
C ILE A 10 0.69 17.28 13.26
N VAL A 11 -0.25 16.90 12.40
CA VAL A 11 -0.08 15.82 11.41
C VAL A 11 0.07 16.44 10.03
N ILE A 12 1.20 16.22 9.37
CA ILE A 12 1.51 16.74 8.03
C ILE A 12 1.08 15.69 7.00
N GLY A 13 0.03 15.97 6.26
CA GLY A 13 -0.57 15.11 5.23
C GLY A 13 -1.78 14.32 5.73
N ALA A 14 -2.91 14.49 5.03
CA ALA A 14 -4.18 13.82 5.29
C ALA A 14 -4.36 12.53 4.46
N GLY A 15 -3.29 11.79 4.17
CA GLY A 15 -3.38 10.43 3.66
C GLY A 15 -3.91 9.48 4.74
N VAL A 16 -4.29 8.24 4.37
CA VAL A 16 -4.88 7.26 5.30
C VAL A 16 -4.05 7.04 6.56
N GLY A 17 -2.71 6.99 6.46
CA GLY A 17 -1.83 6.87 7.61
C GLY A 17 -1.90 8.07 8.56
N GLY A 18 -1.95 9.30 8.01
CA GLY A 18 -2.11 10.53 8.79
C GLY A 18 -3.46 10.62 9.46
N LEU A 19 -4.55 10.33 8.72
CA LEU A 19 -5.91 10.31 9.26
C LEU A 19 -6.06 9.25 10.36
N ALA A 20 -5.56 8.04 10.16
CA ALA A 20 -5.60 6.99 11.18
C ALA A 20 -4.81 7.37 12.43
N THR A 21 -3.64 8.01 12.27
CA THR A 21 -2.84 8.51 13.41
C THR A 21 -3.59 9.64 14.14
N ALA A 22 -4.16 10.58 13.41
CA ALA A 22 -4.93 11.68 13.96
C ALA A 22 -6.10 11.18 14.80
N LEU A 23 -6.88 10.22 14.29
CA LEU A 23 -8.00 9.63 15.00
C LEU A 23 -7.54 8.93 16.30
N ARG A 24 -6.47 8.12 16.23
CA ARG A 24 -5.91 7.44 17.41
C ARG A 24 -5.46 8.44 18.50
N LEU A 25 -4.77 9.50 18.11
CA LEU A 25 -4.27 10.51 19.03
C LEU A 25 -5.40 11.36 19.64
N LEU A 26 -6.43 11.70 18.86
CA LEU A 26 -7.65 12.33 19.40
C LEU A 26 -8.32 11.45 20.47
N CYS A 27 -8.44 10.15 20.21
CA CYS A 27 -9.00 9.20 21.16
C CYS A 27 -8.11 9.04 22.41
N ALA A 28 -6.80 9.26 22.28
CA ALA A 28 -5.86 9.29 23.41
C ALA A 28 -5.82 10.64 24.16
N GLY A 29 -6.66 11.61 23.79
CA GLY A 29 -6.81 12.90 24.50
C GLY A 29 -5.89 14.02 24.01
N PHE A 30 -5.22 13.84 22.88
CA PHE A 30 -4.42 14.91 22.26
C PHE A 30 -5.31 15.88 21.48
N SER A 31 -4.89 17.14 21.39
CA SER A 31 -5.43 18.13 20.44
C SER A 31 -4.72 17.95 19.10
N VAL A 32 -5.45 17.67 18.01
CA VAL A 32 -4.85 17.33 16.73
C VAL A 32 -5.27 18.27 15.61
N THR A 33 -4.29 18.78 14.88
CA THR A 33 -4.48 19.52 13.63
C THR A 33 -3.79 18.77 12.49
N VAL A 34 -4.54 18.42 11.45
CA VAL A 34 -4.02 17.81 10.22
C VAL A 34 -3.87 18.90 9.17
N LEU A 35 -2.69 18.98 8.55
CA LEU A 35 -2.36 19.94 7.48
C LEU A 35 -2.22 19.16 6.17
N GLU A 36 -3.06 19.44 5.19
CA GLU A 36 -3.08 18.77 3.89
C GLU A 36 -2.79 19.78 2.78
N ARG A 37 -1.83 19.47 1.92
CA ARG A 37 -1.46 20.31 0.77
C ARG A 37 -2.57 20.38 -0.28
N GLY A 38 -3.21 19.25 -0.52
CA GLY A 38 -4.28 19.11 -1.51
C GLY A 38 -5.58 19.82 -1.09
N PRO A 39 -6.52 19.96 -2.03
CA PRO A 39 -7.84 20.54 -1.75
C PRO A 39 -8.74 19.59 -0.95
N ARG A 40 -8.40 18.31 -0.87
CA ARG A 40 -9.16 17.25 -0.17
C ARG A 40 -8.23 16.28 0.56
N PRO A 41 -8.68 15.66 1.67
CA PRO A 41 -7.97 14.56 2.30
C PRO A 41 -7.90 13.32 1.38
N GLY A 42 -7.04 12.35 1.73
CA GLY A 42 -6.95 11.05 1.08
C GLY A 42 -5.55 10.71 0.57
N GLY A 43 -4.77 11.70 0.16
CA GLY A 43 -3.42 11.48 -0.37
C GLY A 43 -3.42 10.60 -1.62
N LYS A 44 -2.81 9.40 -1.55
CA LYS A 44 -2.82 8.42 -2.65
C LYS A 44 -4.19 7.75 -2.84
N MET A 45 -5.05 7.73 -1.83
CA MET A 45 -6.44 7.30 -1.92
C MET A 45 -7.27 8.52 -2.38
N ARG A 46 -7.42 8.68 -3.67
CA ARG A 46 -8.02 9.86 -4.32
C ARG A 46 -8.96 9.46 -5.43
N GLN A 47 -9.81 10.38 -5.87
CA GLN A 47 -10.69 10.20 -7.02
C GLN A 47 -10.17 10.98 -8.24
N ILE A 48 -10.42 10.43 -9.42
CA ILE A 48 -10.11 11.02 -10.73
C ILE A 48 -11.40 11.01 -11.55
N ALA A 49 -11.77 12.15 -12.11
CA ALA A 49 -12.93 12.26 -12.98
C ALA A 49 -12.54 11.97 -14.43
N VAL A 50 -13.30 11.08 -15.09
CA VAL A 50 -13.16 10.75 -16.50
C VAL A 50 -14.55 10.56 -17.10
N GLY A 51 -14.89 11.31 -18.14
CA GLY A 51 -16.19 11.18 -18.82
C GLY A 51 -17.42 11.39 -17.93
N GLY A 52 -17.28 12.15 -16.85
CA GLY A 52 -18.34 12.36 -15.86
C GLY A 52 -18.38 11.32 -14.73
N ASP A 53 -17.64 10.23 -14.84
CA ASP A 53 -17.53 9.19 -13.82
C ASP A 53 -16.33 9.43 -12.88
N LEU A 54 -16.43 8.97 -11.64
CA LEU A 54 -15.36 9.05 -10.64
C LEU A 54 -14.69 7.69 -10.47
N PHE A 55 -13.38 7.66 -10.69
CA PHE A 55 -12.53 6.51 -10.47
C PHE A 55 -11.75 6.65 -9.15
N ASP A 56 -11.52 5.55 -8.45
CA ASP A 56 -10.47 5.49 -7.44
C ASP A 56 -9.11 5.56 -8.14
N GLY A 57 -8.35 6.63 -7.92
CA GLY A 57 -7.06 6.88 -8.57
C GLY A 57 -5.85 6.40 -7.75
N GLY A 58 -6.04 5.41 -6.90
CA GLY A 58 -5.00 4.88 -6.00
C GLY A 58 -5.20 3.41 -5.68
N PRO A 59 -5.19 3.02 -4.38
CA PRO A 59 -5.40 1.62 -4.01
C PRO A 59 -6.79 1.16 -4.42
N SER A 60 -6.86 -0.03 -5.01
CA SER A 60 -8.10 -0.66 -5.49
C SER A 60 -8.47 -1.93 -4.70
N VAL A 61 -7.57 -2.39 -3.81
CA VAL A 61 -7.74 -3.64 -3.07
C VAL A 61 -7.85 -3.35 -1.57
N MET A 62 -8.96 -3.78 -0.96
CA MET A 62 -9.15 -3.73 0.50
C MET A 62 -8.99 -5.13 1.07
N THR A 63 -7.99 -5.30 1.93
CA THR A 63 -7.71 -6.55 2.66
C THR A 63 -7.60 -6.28 4.15
N MET A 64 -7.53 -7.33 4.99
CA MET A 64 -7.32 -7.22 6.44
C MET A 64 -8.30 -6.22 7.11
N PRO A 65 -9.62 -6.37 6.93
CA PRO A 65 -10.61 -5.42 7.44
C PRO A 65 -10.53 -5.24 8.96
N TRP A 66 -10.04 -6.23 9.69
CA TRP A 66 -9.84 -6.19 11.13
C TRP A 66 -8.87 -5.06 11.58
N VAL A 67 -7.93 -4.63 10.72
CA VAL A 67 -7.04 -3.49 11.04
C VAL A 67 -7.84 -2.18 11.10
N LEU A 68 -8.84 -2.04 10.21
CA LEU A 68 -9.78 -0.92 10.26
C LEU A 68 -10.71 -1.06 11.48
N ASP A 69 -11.20 -2.28 11.77
CA ASP A 69 -12.07 -2.54 12.92
C ASP A 69 -11.36 -2.18 14.23
N GLU A 70 -10.08 -2.52 14.40
CA GLU A 70 -9.25 -2.10 15.55
C GLU A 70 -9.14 -0.56 15.66
N LEU A 71 -8.96 0.14 14.56
CA LEU A 71 -8.92 1.61 14.57
C LEU A 71 -10.26 2.21 14.98
N LEU A 72 -11.36 1.68 14.47
CA LEU A 72 -12.70 2.19 14.74
C LEU A 72 -13.18 1.83 16.15
N ALA A 73 -12.80 0.67 16.68
CA ALA A 73 -13.11 0.26 18.06
C ALA A 73 -12.54 1.25 19.09
N ILE A 74 -11.32 1.77 18.88
CA ILE A 74 -10.74 2.83 19.74
C ILE A 74 -11.60 4.10 19.69
N ALA A 75 -12.22 4.36 18.52
CA ALA A 75 -13.14 5.46 18.35
C ALA A 75 -14.58 5.16 18.84
N GLY A 76 -14.85 3.96 19.37
CA GLY A 76 -16.19 3.56 19.80
C GLY A 76 -17.22 3.52 18.67
N VAL A 77 -16.76 3.20 17.43
CA VAL A 77 -17.59 3.16 16.22
C VAL A 77 -17.42 1.79 15.56
N ARG A 78 -18.51 1.22 15.10
CA ARG A 78 -18.48 0.00 14.31
C ARG A 78 -18.28 0.36 12.83
N ARG A 79 -17.59 -0.53 12.09
CA ARG A 79 -17.30 -0.30 10.67
C ARG A 79 -18.58 -0.14 9.83
N ASP A 80 -19.58 -0.97 10.08
CA ASP A 80 -20.85 -0.97 9.33
C ASP A 80 -21.67 0.32 9.49
N GLU A 81 -21.38 1.13 10.52
CA GLU A 81 -21.98 2.46 10.72
C GLU A 81 -21.42 3.53 9.76
N ILE A 82 -20.23 3.32 9.21
CA ILE A 82 -19.52 4.34 8.44
C ILE A 82 -19.02 3.87 7.08
N LEU A 83 -18.82 2.56 6.90
CA LEU A 83 -18.24 1.99 5.68
C LEU A 83 -18.76 0.57 5.45
N ALA A 84 -19.44 0.33 4.34
CA ALA A 84 -19.90 -1.00 3.97
C ALA A 84 -18.84 -1.72 3.13
N LEU A 85 -18.41 -2.89 3.60
CA LEU A 85 -17.51 -3.80 2.88
C LEU A 85 -18.30 -5.03 2.43
N SER A 86 -18.10 -5.43 1.17
CA SER A 86 -18.67 -6.66 0.60
C SER A 86 -17.53 -7.61 0.21
N PRO A 87 -17.50 -8.85 0.70
CA PRO A 87 -16.47 -9.81 0.30
C PRO A 87 -16.59 -10.14 -1.19
N LEU A 88 -15.47 -10.23 -1.88
CA LEU A 88 -15.40 -10.58 -3.29
C LEU A 88 -15.25 -12.09 -3.47
N SER A 89 -15.97 -12.64 -4.45
CA SER A 89 -15.88 -14.07 -4.82
C SER A 89 -16.22 -14.24 -6.32
N PRO A 90 -15.23 -14.60 -7.15
CA PRO A 90 -13.82 -14.83 -6.82
C PRO A 90 -13.09 -13.56 -6.38
N LEU A 91 -11.93 -13.74 -5.70
CA LEU A 91 -11.05 -12.63 -5.31
C LEU A 91 -10.45 -11.95 -6.53
N CYS A 92 -9.99 -12.76 -7.48
CA CYS A 92 -9.35 -12.33 -8.71
C CYS A 92 -9.47 -13.41 -9.78
N ARG A 93 -9.72 -12.99 -11.01
CA ARG A 93 -9.70 -13.84 -12.20
C ARG A 93 -8.40 -13.61 -12.98
N HIS A 94 -7.76 -14.70 -13.38
CA HIS A 94 -6.46 -14.68 -14.03
C HIS A 94 -6.58 -15.24 -15.44
N PHE A 95 -6.17 -14.44 -16.43
CA PHE A 95 -6.19 -14.78 -17.84
C PHE A 95 -4.76 -15.02 -18.32
N PHE A 96 -4.50 -16.20 -18.85
CA PHE A 96 -3.21 -16.58 -19.42
C PHE A 96 -3.27 -16.58 -20.94
N VAL A 97 -2.10 -16.42 -21.58
CA VAL A 97 -1.99 -16.29 -23.04
C VAL A 97 -2.44 -17.55 -23.78
N ASP A 98 -2.33 -18.72 -23.13
CA ASP A 98 -2.80 -20.00 -23.67
C ASP A 98 -4.31 -20.19 -23.62
N GLY A 99 -5.06 -19.15 -23.22
CA GLY A 99 -6.52 -19.18 -23.06
C GLY A 99 -7.00 -19.75 -21.73
N THR A 100 -6.07 -20.18 -20.84
CA THR A 100 -6.45 -20.64 -19.50
C THR A 100 -7.01 -19.49 -18.69
N VAL A 101 -8.14 -19.72 -18.03
CA VAL A 101 -8.74 -18.81 -17.05
C VAL A 101 -8.79 -19.51 -15.70
N LEU A 102 -8.29 -18.85 -14.66
CA LEU A 102 -8.20 -19.39 -13.31
C LEU A 102 -8.72 -18.39 -12.27
N ASP A 103 -9.69 -18.82 -11.49
CA ASP A 103 -10.23 -18.05 -10.36
C ASP A 103 -9.58 -18.47 -9.05
N LEU A 104 -9.28 -17.51 -8.19
CA LEU A 104 -8.90 -17.76 -6.80
C LEU A 104 -9.95 -17.20 -5.84
N PHE A 105 -10.12 -17.91 -4.73
CA PHE A 105 -11.13 -17.63 -3.71
C PHE A 105 -10.49 -17.40 -2.35
N ALA A 106 -11.16 -16.64 -1.47
CA ALA A 106 -10.77 -16.51 -0.09
C ALA A 106 -10.93 -17.84 0.66
N ASP A 107 -10.16 -17.98 1.73
CA ASP A 107 -10.35 -19.08 2.67
C ASP A 107 -11.76 -19.02 3.27
N GLU A 108 -12.42 -20.17 3.37
CA GLU A 108 -13.75 -20.27 3.94
C GLU A 108 -13.67 -20.64 5.43
N PRO A 109 -14.61 -20.16 6.25
CA PRO A 109 -14.70 -20.59 7.64
C PRO A 109 -14.87 -22.10 7.74
N THR A 110 -14.09 -22.75 8.59
CA THR A 110 -14.14 -24.20 8.79
C THR A 110 -14.63 -24.53 10.20
N ALA A 111 -15.15 -25.75 10.38
CA ALA A 111 -15.53 -26.24 11.69
C ALA A 111 -14.31 -26.30 12.65
N PRO A 112 -14.49 -26.09 13.96
CA PRO A 112 -13.41 -26.24 14.92
C PRO A 112 -12.74 -27.63 14.82
N GLY A 113 -11.40 -27.62 14.68
CA GLY A 113 -10.62 -28.85 14.53
C GLY A 113 -10.51 -29.40 13.10
N ALA A 114 -11.14 -28.76 12.12
CA ALA A 114 -10.96 -29.16 10.72
C ALA A 114 -9.49 -28.92 10.28
N PRO A 115 -8.98 -29.76 9.34
CA PRO A 115 -7.67 -29.48 8.72
C PRO A 115 -7.62 -28.11 8.08
N ALA A 116 -6.47 -27.44 8.13
CA ALA A 116 -6.29 -26.13 7.53
C ALA A 116 -6.61 -26.12 6.02
N GLU A 117 -6.38 -27.23 5.35
CA GLU A 117 -6.68 -27.45 3.93
C GLU A 117 -8.16 -27.27 3.59
N ALA A 118 -9.06 -27.55 4.52
CA ALA A 118 -10.50 -27.35 4.32
C ALA A 118 -10.83 -25.87 4.06
N ALA A 119 -10.07 -24.94 4.63
CA ALA A 119 -10.30 -23.51 4.43
C ALA A 119 -10.07 -23.06 2.98
N TRP A 120 -9.09 -23.66 2.27
CA TRP A 120 -8.77 -23.29 0.88
C TRP A 120 -9.19 -24.36 -0.15
N ALA A 121 -10.11 -25.26 0.21
CA ALA A 121 -10.59 -26.33 -0.65
C ALA A 121 -11.11 -25.81 -1.99
N ARG A 122 -11.90 -24.74 -1.98
CA ARG A 122 -12.49 -24.15 -3.19
C ARG A 122 -11.44 -23.72 -4.23
N SER A 123 -10.37 -23.03 -3.81
CA SER A 123 -9.27 -22.67 -4.72
C SER A 123 -8.47 -23.91 -5.15
N THR A 124 -8.33 -24.91 -4.27
CA THR A 124 -7.64 -26.17 -4.59
C THR A 124 -8.43 -26.97 -5.64
N ASP A 125 -9.74 -27.05 -5.52
CA ASP A 125 -10.62 -27.72 -6.46
C ASP A 125 -10.62 -27.03 -7.82
N GLU A 126 -10.66 -25.70 -7.85
CA GLU A 126 -10.58 -24.92 -9.07
C GLU A 126 -9.23 -25.12 -9.78
N ILE A 127 -8.12 -25.07 -9.03
CA ILE A 127 -6.79 -25.36 -9.59
C ILE A 127 -6.70 -26.81 -10.09
N SER A 128 -7.27 -27.76 -9.35
CA SER A 128 -7.31 -29.17 -9.78
C SER A 128 -8.09 -29.35 -11.07
N ARG A 129 -9.22 -28.67 -11.20
CA ARG A 129 -10.07 -28.71 -12.40
C ARG A 129 -9.38 -28.12 -13.62
N VAL A 130 -8.66 -26.99 -13.45
CA VAL A 130 -8.07 -26.21 -14.56
C VAL A 130 -6.66 -26.71 -14.91
N LEU A 131 -5.83 -27.00 -13.89
CA LEU A 131 -4.39 -27.29 -14.03
C LEU A 131 -4.00 -28.72 -13.62
N GLY A 132 -4.94 -29.47 -13.04
CA GLY A 132 -4.73 -30.84 -12.62
C GLY A 132 -4.30 -31.02 -11.16
N ALA A 133 -4.41 -32.26 -10.67
CA ALA A 133 -4.21 -32.61 -9.27
C ALA A 133 -2.78 -32.28 -8.74
N ARG A 134 -1.76 -32.36 -9.57
CA ARG A 134 -0.39 -32.01 -9.18
C ARG A 134 -0.27 -30.54 -8.84
N ALA A 135 -0.82 -29.66 -9.67
CA ALA A 135 -0.84 -28.22 -9.43
C ALA A 135 -1.61 -27.87 -8.14
N ALA A 136 -2.72 -28.55 -7.88
CA ALA A 136 -3.50 -28.41 -6.65
C ALA A 136 -2.71 -28.83 -5.39
N ALA A 137 -1.94 -29.91 -5.46
CA ALA A 137 -1.07 -30.35 -4.38
C ALA A 137 0.08 -29.35 -4.11
N ASP A 138 0.67 -28.79 -5.19
CA ASP A 138 1.68 -27.74 -5.10
C ASP A 138 1.11 -26.47 -4.43
N TYR A 139 -0.11 -26.07 -4.82
CA TYR A 139 -0.82 -24.95 -4.20
C TYR A 139 -1.05 -25.17 -2.70
N SER A 140 -1.54 -26.31 -2.28
CA SER A 140 -1.79 -26.63 -0.86
C SER A 140 -0.50 -26.58 -0.04
N ARG A 141 0.62 -27.04 -0.60
CA ARG A 141 1.94 -26.94 0.04
C ARG A 141 2.39 -25.48 0.18
N PHE A 142 2.23 -24.68 -0.89
CA PHE A 142 2.53 -23.25 -0.88
C PHE A 142 1.68 -22.49 0.15
N ARG A 143 0.38 -22.78 0.26
CA ARG A 143 -0.51 -22.13 1.23
C ARG A 143 -0.03 -22.32 2.67
N ARG A 144 0.35 -23.53 3.03
CA ARG A 144 0.95 -23.82 4.37
C ARG A 144 2.21 -23.03 4.61
N HIS A 145 3.07 -22.92 3.60
CA HIS A 145 4.32 -22.14 3.69
C HIS A 145 4.03 -20.65 3.89
N ALA A 146 3.14 -20.06 3.08
CA ALA A 146 2.78 -18.65 3.17
C ALA A 146 2.13 -18.29 4.52
N ALA A 147 1.24 -19.17 5.03
CA ALA A 147 0.64 -19.00 6.36
C ALA A 147 1.68 -19.05 7.49
N ALA A 148 2.68 -19.94 7.39
CA ALA A 148 3.77 -20.02 8.37
C ALA A 148 4.65 -18.75 8.38
N ILE A 149 4.90 -18.16 7.20
CA ILE A 149 5.61 -16.87 7.11
C ILE A 149 4.79 -15.77 7.78
N TYR A 150 3.48 -15.67 7.49
CA TYR A 150 2.61 -14.66 8.10
C TYR A 150 2.63 -14.76 9.63
N ALA A 151 2.43 -15.94 10.19
CA ALA A 151 2.47 -16.19 11.63
C ALA A 151 3.81 -15.76 12.27
N ALA A 152 4.92 -15.87 11.52
CA ALA A 152 6.24 -15.48 11.99
C ALA A 152 6.48 -13.97 11.96
N VAL A 153 5.80 -13.20 11.08
CA VAL A 153 6.07 -11.76 10.90
C VAL A 153 5.01 -10.85 11.49
N GLU A 154 3.78 -11.30 11.69
CA GLU A 154 2.67 -10.45 12.14
C GLU A 154 3.01 -9.72 13.44
N GLY A 155 3.27 -10.43 14.51
CA GLY A 155 3.55 -9.86 15.84
C GLY A 155 4.84 -9.06 15.88
N PRO A 156 5.99 -9.68 15.56
CA PRO A 156 7.29 -9.05 15.78
C PRO A 156 7.63 -7.96 14.76
N PHE A 157 7.09 -8.03 13.53
CA PHE A 157 7.44 -7.11 12.45
C PHE A 157 6.32 -6.14 12.10
N LEU A 158 5.08 -6.60 11.90
CA LEU A 158 4.01 -5.73 11.42
C LEU A 158 3.44 -4.83 12.53
N ARG A 159 3.47 -5.28 13.79
CA ARG A 159 2.83 -4.58 14.92
C ARG A 159 3.78 -3.81 15.82
N ARG A 160 5.09 -3.88 15.59
CA ARG A 160 6.11 -3.24 16.44
C ARG A 160 6.98 -2.28 15.63
N PRO A 161 7.52 -1.22 16.25
CA PRO A 161 8.49 -0.36 15.58
C PRO A 161 9.78 -1.15 15.27
N LEU A 162 10.48 -0.74 14.19
CA LEU A 162 11.82 -1.31 13.91
C LEU A 162 12.79 -1.04 15.08
N PRO A 163 13.62 -2.03 15.44
CA PRO A 163 14.64 -1.88 16.48
C PRO A 163 15.57 -0.69 16.20
N GLN A 164 15.87 0.11 17.21
CA GLN A 164 16.77 1.26 17.08
C GLN A 164 18.25 0.89 17.23
N GLY A 165 18.52 -0.25 17.85
CA GLY A 165 19.86 -0.75 18.10
C GLY A 165 19.90 -2.23 18.49
N PRO A 166 21.10 -2.80 18.72
CA PRO A 166 21.27 -4.22 19.08
C PRO A 166 20.49 -4.61 20.34
N LEU A 167 20.40 -3.72 21.32
CA LEU A 167 19.67 -3.97 22.57
C LEU A 167 18.17 -4.14 22.33
N ASP A 168 17.59 -3.35 21.41
CA ASP A 168 16.17 -3.48 21.06
C ASP A 168 15.88 -4.80 20.32
N VAL A 169 16.85 -5.33 19.58
CA VAL A 169 16.76 -6.66 18.97
C VAL A 169 16.72 -7.74 20.06
N ILE A 170 17.61 -7.65 21.05
CA ILE A 170 17.70 -8.64 22.12
C ILE A 170 16.46 -8.61 23.03
N THR A 171 15.94 -7.41 23.34
CA THR A 171 14.80 -7.24 24.24
C THR A 171 13.44 -7.26 23.52
N GLY A 172 13.42 -6.98 22.24
CA GLY A 172 12.20 -6.87 21.42
C GLY A 172 11.71 -8.19 20.80
N PHE A 173 12.60 -9.20 20.71
CA PHE A 173 12.28 -10.51 20.14
C PHE A 173 12.37 -11.59 21.22
N ASN A 174 11.31 -12.39 21.36
CA ASN A 174 11.35 -13.58 22.20
C ASN A 174 11.94 -14.77 21.42
N PHE A 175 12.22 -15.89 22.11
CA PHE A 175 12.81 -17.07 21.50
C PHE A 175 11.93 -17.67 20.36
N ARG A 176 10.59 -17.53 20.46
CA ARG A 176 9.66 -17.98 19.41
C ARG A 176 9.75 -17.10 18.16
N ASP A 177 9.91 -15.80 18.34
CA ASP A 177 10.12 -14.84 17.23
C ASP A 177 11.41 -15.18 16.47
N LEU A 178 12.51 -15.49 17.19
CA LEU A 178 13.78 -15.91 16.58
C LEU A 178 13.65 -17.24 15.81
N LEU A 179 12.99 -18.23 16.36
CA LEU A 179 12.71 -19.49 15.65
C LEU A 179 11.80 -19.25 14.42
N GLY A 180 10.82 -18.36 14.52
CA GLY A 180 10.00 -17.93 13.40
C GLY A 180 10.83 -17.31 12.26
N MET A 181 11.82 -16.48 12.60
CA MET A 181 12.71 -15.83 11.62
C MET A 181 13.52 -16.84 10.80
N LEU A 182 13.84 -18.03 11.32
CA LEU A 182 14.49 -19.11 10.57
C LEU A 182 13.60 -19.69 9.45
N ARG A 183 12.29 -19.51 9.56
CA ARG A 183 11.31 -19.93 8.53
C ARG A 183 11.12 -18.87 7.44
N LEU A 184 11.64 -17.66 7.67
CA LEU A 184 11.64 -16.59 6.67
C LEU A 184 12.66 -16.94 5.60
N ASP A 185 12.22 -17.39 4.45
CA ASP A 185 13.05 -17.70 3.29
C ASP A 185 13.62 -16.40 2.65
N ALA A 186 14.35 -15.63 3.46
CA ALA A 186 14.92 -14.34 3.05
C ALA A 186 16.16 -14.50 2.15
N ALA A 187 16.72 -15.72 2.06
CA ALA A 187 17.97 -15.97 1.33
C ALA A 187 17.74 -16.13 -0.18
N ARG A 188 16.57 -16.63 -0.58
CA ARG A 188 16.20 -16.83 -1.99
C ARG A 188 15.34 -15.69 -2.51
N SER A 189 15.37 -15.43 -3.82
CA SER A 189 14.37 -14.57 -4.43
C SER A 189 13.00 -15.28 -4.48
N LEU A 190 11.93 -14.48 -4.52
CA LEU A 190 10.57 -15.02 -4.63
C LEU A 190 10.43 -15.93 -5.84
N TRP A 191 10.94 -15.50 -7.01
CA TRP A 191 10.91 -16.29 -8.24
C TRP A 191 11.57 -17.67 -8.10
N ARG A 192 12.75 -17.74 -7.48
CA ARG A 192 13.44 -19.01 -7.22
C ARG A 192 12.71 -19.89 -6.23
N ALA A 193 12.15 -19.31 -5.18
CA ALA A 193 11.38 -20.06 -4.18
C ALA A 193 10.11 -20.65 -4.81
N LEU A 194 9.38 -19.86 -5.60
CA LEU A 194 8.17 -20.31 -6.30
C LEU A 194 8.48 -21.42 -7.32
N GLY A 195 9.61 -21.36 -8.03
CA GLY A 195 10.04 -22.43 -8.94
C GLY A 195 10.33 -23.76 -8.24
N SER A 196 10.61 -23.75 -6.91
CA SER A 196 10.70 -24.99 -6.12
C SER A 196 9.36 -25.44 -5.53
N GLN A 197 8.35 -24.57 -5.52
CA GLN A 197 7.02 -24.87 -5.01
C GLN A 197 6.06 -25.36 -6.09
N PHE A 198 6.11 -24.77 -7.29
CA PHE A 198 5.16 -24.99 -8.36
C PHE A 198 5.82 -25.68 -9.55
N SER A 199 5.22 -26.77 -10.01
CA SER A 199 5.57 -27.45 -11.25
C SER A 199 4.89 -26.83 -12.48
N ASP A 200 3.77 -26.11 -12.29
CA ASP A 200 3.06 -25.38 -13.35
C ASP A 200 3.52 -23.92 -13.37
N GLU A 201 3.99 -23.47 -14.53
CA GLU A 201 4.54 -22.11 -14.73
C GLU A 201 3.47 -21.02 -14.51
N ARG A 202 2.20 -21.30 -14.82
CA ARG A 202 1.09 -20.36 -14.60
C ARG A 202 0.92 -20.03 -13.12
N LEU A 203 1.00 -21.02 -12.23
CA LEU A 203 0.96 -20.77 -10.78
C LEU A 203 2.21 -20.02 -10.31
N ARG A 204 3.38 -20.34 -10.87
CA ARG A 204 4.62 -19.62 -10.54
C ARG A 204 4.53 -18.14 -10.89
N VAL A 205 4.06 -17.80 -12.08
CA VAL A 205 3.86 -16.43 -12.55
C VAL A 205 2.78 -15.73 -11.71
N LEU A 206 1.63 -16.40 -11.47
CA LEU A 206 0.54 -15.86 -10.66
C LEU A 206 1.02 -15.45 -9.26
N PHE A 207 1.76 -16.33 -8.58
CA PHE A 207 2.24 -16.03 -7.23
C PHE A 207 3.46 -15.11 -7.21
N ALA A 208 4.26 -15.04 -8.28
CA ALA A 208 5.33 -14.05 -8.43
C ALA A 208 4.77 -12.62 -8.53
N ARG A 209 3.59 -12.44 -9.16
CA ARG A 209 2.91 -11.15 -9.26
C ARG A 209 2.65 -10.50 -7.91
N TYR A 210 2.49 -11.26 -6.83
CA TYR A 210 2.28 -10.68 -5.50
C TYR A 210 3.42 -9.75 -5.03
N ALA A 211 4.63 -9.86 -5.59
CA ALA A 211 5.70 -8.90 -5.33
C ALA A 211 5.33 -7.46 -5.75
N THR A 212 4.46 -7.30 -6.77
CA THR A 212 4.02 -5.98 -7.26
C THR A 212 3.18 -5.21 -6.24
N TYR A 213 2.56 -5.86 -5.25
CA TYR A 213 1.86 -5.21 -4.13
C TYR A 213 2.80 -4.38 -3.24
N SER A 214 4.08 -4.64 -3.29
CA SER A 214 5.13 -3.84 -2.66
C SER A 214 5.99 -3.07 -3.67
N GLY A 215 5.62 -3.11 -4.95
CA GLY A 215 6.38 -2.53 -6.05
C GLY A 215 7.76 -3.13 -6.22
N ALA A 216 7.93 -4.42 -5.89
CA ALA A 216 9.20 -5.11 -5.94
C ALA A 216 9.29 -6.06 -7.13
N ASN A 217 10.50 -6.24 -7.64
CA ASN A 217 10.81 -7.21 -8.69
C ASN A 217 10.93 -8.63 -8.10
N PRO A 218 10.07 -9.62 -8.48
CA PRO A 218 10.07 -10.97 -7.92
C PRO A 218 11.38 -11.74 -8.14
N PHE A 219 12.17 -11.38 -9.15
CA PHE A 219 13.45 -12.02 -9.46
C PHE A 219 14.56 -11.67 -8.45
N ILE A 220 14.42 -10.55 -7.73
CA ILE A 220 15.38 -10.08 -6.72
C ILE A 220 14.76 -9.91 -5.31
N ALA A 221 13.46 -9.71 -5.22
CA ALA A 221 12.75 -9.57 -3.95
C ALA A 221 12.81 -10.85 -3.12
N PRO A 222 12.89 -10.78 -1.80
CA PRO A 222 12.99 -11.96 -0.94
C PRO A 222 11.72 -12.82 -0.99
N ALA A 223 11.89 -14.13 -0.87
CA ALA A 223 10.78 -15.08 -0.87
C ALA A 223 9.79 -14.88 0.29
N THR A 224 10.17 -14.15 1.34
CA THR A 224 9.26 -13.71 2.41
C THR A 224 8.04 -12.95 1.89
N LEU A 225 8.08 -12.35 0.69
CA LEU A 225 6.93 -11.70 0.07
C LEU A 225 5.79 -12.66 -0.29
N ALA A 226 6.01 -13.98 -0.25
CA ALA A 226 4.93 -14.98 -0.31
C ALA A 226 3.86 -14.75 0.78
N VAL A 227 4.18 -14.03 1.87
CA VAL A 227 3.23 -13.61 2.89
C VAL A 227 2.05 -12.83 2.33
N ILE A 228 2.25 -12.07 1.24
CA ILE A 228 1.18 -11.26 0.62
C ILE A 228 0.08 -12.14 0.05
N ALA A 229 0.44 -13.29 -0.52
CA ALA A 229 -0.53 -14.28 -0.98
C ALA A 229 -1.40 -14.82 0.19
N HIS A 230 -0.81 -15.05 1.37
CA HIS A 230 -1.60 -15.43 2.54
C HIS A 230 -2.54 -14.32 3.00
N VAL A 231 -2.10 -13.06 2.96
CA VAL A 231 -2.95 -11.91 3.34
C VAL A 231 -4.18 -11.83 2.43
N GLU A 232 -4.00 -11.95 1.11
CA GLU A 232 -5.12 -11.87 0.17
C GLU A 232 -6.04 -13.09 0.25
N LEU A 233 -5.48 -14.27 0.19
CA LEU A 233 -6.24 -15.52 0.16
C LEU A 233 -6.84 -15.87 1.54
N GLY A 234 -6.08 -15.62 2.62
CA GLY A 234 -6.50 -15.97 3.98
C GLY A 234 -7.50 -15.00 4.59
N PHE A 235 -7.39 -13.70 4.29
CA PHE A 235 -8.28 -12.67 4.86
C PHE A 235 -9.30 -12.15 3.87
N GLY A 236 -9.20 -12.54 2.61
CA GLY A 236 -10.11 -12.10 1.55
C GLY A 236 -9.83 -10.68 1.04
N VAL A 237 -10.54 -10.35 -0.03
CA VAL A 237 -10.60 -9.04 -0.66
C VAL A 237 -12.01 -8.52 -0.59
N TYR A 238 -12.16 -7.24 -0.35
CA TYR A 238 -13.46 -6.61 -0.15
C TYR A 238 -13.64 -5.43 -1.09
N ALA A 239 -14.81 -5.34 -1.71
CA ALA A 239 -15.28 -4.13 -2.35
C ALA A 239 -15.75 -3.14 -1.29
N VAL A 240 -15.38 -1.88 -1.46
CA VAL A 240 -15.84 -0.76 -0.62
C VAL A 240 -17.00 -0.08 -1.32
N ARG A 241 -18.17 -0.05 -0.68
CA ARG A 241 -19.32 0.66 -1.24
C ARG A 241 -19.00 2.16 -1.36
N GLY A 242 -19.17 2.72 -2.54
CA GLY A 242 -18.81 4.10 -2.86
C GLY A 242 -17.35 4.29 -3.24
N GLY A 243 -16.57 3.19 -3.36
CA GLY A 243 -15.15 3.20 -3.71
C GLY A 243 -14.21 3.35 -2.52
N MET A 244 -12.93 3.15 -2.77
CA MET A 244 -11.89 3.21 -1.74
C MET A 244 -11.78 4.58 -1.07
N TYR A 245 -12.06 5.66 -1.81
CA TYR A 245 -11.98 7.03 -1.28
C TYR A 245 -12.95 7.27 -0.11
N SER A 246 -14.08 6.54 -0.03
CA SER A 246 -15.02 6.60 1.08
C SER A 246 -14.38 6.36 2.45
N LEU A 247 -13.29 5.57 2.50
CA LEU A 247 -12.53 5.38 3.74
C LEU A 247 -11.86 6.68 4.22
N ALA A 248 -11.26 7.44 3.30
CA ALA A 248 -10.63 8.72 3.65
C ALA A 248 -11.68 9.75 4.12
N GLU A 249 -12.84 9.78 3.48
CA GLU A 249 -13.96 10.64 3.88
C GLU A 249 -14.50 10.26 5.26
N ALA A 250 -14.74 8.97 5.51
CA ALA A 250 -15.24 8.47 6.79
C ALA A 250 -14.28 8.82 7.96
N LEU A 251 -12.97 8.57 7.76
CA LEU A 251 -11.97 8.93 8.77
C LEU A 251 -11.90 10.45 9.00
N SER A 252 -11.99 11.26 7.96
CA SER A 252 -11.99 12.72 8.06
C SER A 252 -13.20 13.25 8.84
N GLN A 253 -14.37 12.69 8.57
CA GLN A 253 -15.60 13.02 9.31
C GLN A 253 -15.50 12.64 10.79
N LEU A 254 -14.95 11.46 11.12
CA LEU A 254 -14.75 11.04 12.50
C LEU A 254 -13.78 11.95 13.25
N ILE A 255 -12.69 12.38 12.61
CA ILE A 255 -11.72 13.33 13.17
C ILE A 255 -12.43 14.65 13.53
N THR A 256 -13.19 15.20 12.59
CA THR A 256 -13.91 16.46 12.78
C THR A 256 -14.97 16.35 13.88
N ARG A 257 -15.77 15.28 13.89
CA ARG A 257 -16.77 15.02 14.95
C ARG A 257 -16.16 14.91 16.34
N ARG A 258 -14.88 14.51 16.43
CA ARG A 258 -14.12 14.41 17.70
C ARG A 258 -13.35 15.67 18.06
N GLY A 259 -13.57 16.77 17.34
CA GLY A 259 -12.95 18.06 17.60
C GLY A 259 -11.54 18.22 17.05
N GLY A 260 -11.06 17.28 16.21
CA GLY A 260 -9.86 17.47 15.43
C GLY A 260 -10.07 18.45 14.27
N GLN A 261 -9.00 19.09 13.84
CA GLN A 261 -9.02 20.04 12.73
C GLN A 261 -8.32 19.45 11.52
N ILE A 262 -8.90 19.62 10.32
CA ILE A 262 -8.26 19.29 9.05
C ILE A 262 -8.24 20.57 8.22
N ARG A 263 -7.03 21.07 7.90
CA ARG A 263 -6.80 22.25 7.07
C ARG A 263 -6.27 21.75 5.72
N CYS A 264 -7.11 21.79 4.69
CA CYS A 264 -6.73 21.55 3.30
C CYS A 264 -6.13 22.83 2.66
N ALA A 265 -5.48 22.67 1.50
CA ALA A 265 -4.71 23.73 0.85
C ALA A 265 -3.68 24.38 1.80
N ALA A 266 -3.12 23.60 2.72
CA ALA A 266 -2.19 24.00 3.77
C ALA A 266 -0.88 23.20 3.62
N GLU A 267 -0.07 23.57 2.63
CA GLU A 267 1.24 22.94 2.39
C GLU A 267 2.23 23.36 3.47
N VAL A 268 2.83 22.38 4.14
CA VAL A 268 3.92 22.62 5.08
C VAL A 268 5.20 22.85 4.30
N ASP A 269 5.83 24.01 4.52
CA ASP A 269 7.05 24.41 3.86
C ASP A 269 8.28 23.80 4.50
N ARG A 270 8.37 23.85 5.84
CA ARG A 270 9.49 23.35 6.63
C ARG A 270 9.07 23.02 8.06
N ILE A 271 9.89 22.21 8.73
CA ILE A 271 9.84 21.92 10.16
C ILE A 271 10.99 22.66 10.83
N GLU A 272 10.69 23.43 11.87
CA GLU A 272 11.67 24.14 12.69
C GLU A 272 12.15 23.22 13.82
N LEU A 273 13.46 23.12 13.95
CA LEU A 273 14.07 22.46 15.11
C LEU A 273 14.61 23.52 16.07
N ASP A 274 14.34 23.35 17.35
CA ASP A 274 14.96 24.16 18.40
C ASP A 274 16.43 23.75 18.57
N GLU A 275 17.34 24.69 18.39
CA GLU A 275 18.78 24.43 18.37
C GLU A 275 19.32 23.89 19.72
N ARG A 276 18.69 24.24 20.84
CA ARG A 276 19.14 23.86 22.18
C ARG A 276 18.67 22.46 22.55
N SER A 277 17.40 22.16 22.27
CA SER A 277 16.79 20.88 22.65
C SER A 277 16.86 19.82 21.54
N GLY A 278 17.11 20.23 20.29
CA GLY A 278 17.05 19.35 19.12
C GLY A 278 15.61 18.86 18.80
N ARG A 279 14.59 19.46 19.44
CA ARG A 279 13.18 19.09 19.24
C ARG A 279 12.56 19.87 18.11
N ALA A 280 11.59 19.27 17.44
CA ALA A 280 10.75 20.03 16.52
C ALA A 280 9.86 21.00 17.31
N SER A 281 9.93 22.29 16.99
CA SER A 281 9.26 23.37 17.72
C SER A 281 8.05 23.92 16.99
N ALA A 282 8.07 23.90 15.66
CA ALA A 282 7.00 24.42 14.82
C ALA A 282 7.04 23.85 13.40
N VAL A 283 5.95 24.06 12.67
CA VAL A 283 5.88 23.92 11.21
C VAL A 283 5.50 25.29 10.60
N TYR A 284 5.89 25.51 9.35
CA TYR A 284 5.53 26.72 8.60
C TYR A 284 4.58 26.36 7.46
N VAL A 285 3.54 27.16 7.29
CA VAL A 285 2.52 27.03 6.23
C VAL A 285 2.27 28.41 5.64
N GLY A 286 2.74 28.66 4.42
CA GLY A 286 2.57 29.97 3.77
C GLY A 286 3.09 31.14 4.62
N GLY A 287 4.16 30.95 5.39
CA GLY A 287 4.73 31.92 6.31
C GLY A 287 4.13 31.93 7.73
N GLU A 288 2.97 31.31 7.97
CA GLU A 288 2.38 31.13 9.30
C GLU A 288 3.20 30.10 10.10
N ARG A 289 3.59 30.44 11.32
CA ARG A 289 4.32 29.57 12.25
C ARG A 289 3.33 28.89 13.20
N LEU A 290 3.18 27.57 13.08
CA LEU A 290 2.29 26.75 13.90
C LEU A 290 3.12 25.88 14.85
N THR A 291 2.83 25.98 16.15
CA THR A 291 3.54 25.23 17.18
C THR A 291 2.75 23.99 17.63
N ALA A 292 3.47 22.93 17.99
CA ALA A 292 2.89 21.74 18.61
C ALA A 292 3.91 21.03 19.50
N ASP A 293 3.42 20.25 20.47
CA ASP A 293 4.27 19.41 21.31
C ASP A 293 4.89 18.25 20.53
N TYR A 294 4.17 17.73 19.54
CA TYR A 294 4.57 16.62 18.67
C TYR A 294 4.21 16.89 17.22
N ILE A 295 5.02 16.39 16.31
CA ILE A 295 4.79 16.47 14.86
C ILE A 295 4.84 15.06 14.28
N VAL A 296 3.86 14.72 13.44
CA VAL A 296 3.78 13.47 12.69
C VAL A 296 3.75 13.78 11.20
N ALA A 297 4.71 13.29 10.44
CA ALA A 297 4.77 13.48 9.00
C ALA A 297 4.21 12.25 8.26
N ASN A 298 3.10 12.43 7.55
CA ASN A 298 2.48 11.46 6.64
C ASN A 298 2.73 11.81 5.16
N CYS A 299 3.88 12.33 4.85
CA CYS A 299 4.39 12.47 3.50
C CYS A 299 5.50 11.45 3.24
N ASP A 300 5.99 11.38 2.02
CA ASP A 300 7.11 10.49 1.70
C ASP A 300 8.34 10.83 2.58
N ALA A 301 9.02 9.80 3.09
CA ALA A 301 10.19 10.00 3.95
C ALA A 301 11.29 10.81 3.25
N ALA A 302 11.44 10.67 1.93
CA ALA A 302 12.38 11.48 1.16
C ALA A 302 12.01 12.97 1.22
N GLN A 303 10.72 13.31 1.17
CA GLN A 303 10.26 14.70 1.35
C GLN A 303 10.54 15.22 2.76
N VAL A 304 10.35 14.39 3.80
CA VAL A 304 10.63 14.79 5.18
C VAL A 304 12.09 15.21 5.33
N TYR A 305 13.02 14.37 4.88
CA TYR A 305 14.43 14.63 5.09
C TYR A 305 15.02 15.62 4.10
N ALA A 306 14.66 15.55 2.81
CA ALA A 306 15.26 16.39 1.78
C ALA A 306 14.64 17.80 1.68
N ARG A 307 13.38 17.98 2.15
CA ARG A 307 12.70 19.28 2.07
C ARG A 307 12.34 19.81 3.45
N LEU A 308 11.51 19.10 4.22
CA LEU A 308 10.95 19.65 5.46
C LEU A 308 12.01 19.88 6.54
N LEU A 309 13.07 19.08 6.55
CA LEU A 309 14.22 19.18 7.45
C LEU A 309 15.51 19.67 6.74
N ALA A 310 15.41 20.19 5.53
CA ALA A 310 16.58 20.70 4.79
C ALA A 310 17.36 21.72 5.62
N GLY A 311 18.70 21.66 5.56
CA GLY A 311 19.59 22.55 6.33
C GLY A 311 19.69 22.22 7.81
N THR A 312 19.05 21.14 8.28
CA THR A 312 19.23 20.64 9.64
C THR A 312 20.14 19.42 9.65
N ARG A 313 20.90 19.24 10.74
CA ARG A 313 21.80 18.06 10.89
C ARG A 313 21.11 16.71 10.69
N PRO A 314 19.90 16.42 11.29
CA PRO A 314 19.19 15.17 11.03
C PRO A 314 18.67 15.11 9.58
N GLY A 315 18.18 16.21 9.00
CA GLY A 315 17.70 16.25 7.63
C GLY A 315 18.79 15.88 6.64
N ASP A 316 19.90 16.59 6.63
CA ASP A 316 21.00 16.40 5.67
C ASP A 316 21.66 15.02 5.80
N LYS A 317 21.80 14.50 7.05
CA LYS A 317 22.34 13.16 7.29
C LYS A 317 21.43 12.07 6.72
N HIS A 318 20.13 12.13 6.95
CA HIS A 318 19.19 11.07 6.57
C HIS A 318 18.67 11.21 5.14
N ALA A 319 18.67 12.41 4.55
CA ALA A 319 18.32 12.61 3.14
C ALA A 319 19.18 11.74 2.21
N ARG A 320 20.51 11.71 2.44
CA ARG A 320 21.42 10.86 1.64
C ARG A 320 21.13 9.38 1.80
N ALA A 321 20.85 8.93 3.01
CA ALA A 321 20.54 7.52 3.28
C ALA A 321 19.22 7.10 2.62
N VAL A 322 18.18 7.95 2.66
CA VAL A 322 16.89 7.66 2.03
C VAL A 322 16.99 7.75 0.50
N ALA A 323 17.74 8.70 -0.04
CA ALA A 323 17.98 8.82 -1.48
C ALA A 323 18.74 7.62 -2.08
N ALA A 324 19.55 6.93 -1.26
CA ALA A 324 20.25 5.70 -1.66
C ALA A 324 19.35 4.46 -1.70
N LEU A 325 18.14 4.51 -1.12
CA LEU A 325 17.19 3.41 -1.19
C LEU A 325 16.63 3.30 -2.61
N GLN A 326 16.55 2.07 -3.10
CA GLN A 326 15.91 1.82 -4.38
C GLN A 326 14.42 2.13 -4.28
N PRO A 327 13.84 3.00 -5.13
CA PRO A 327 12.41 3.24 -5.14
C PRO A 327 11.65 2.01 -5.66
N SER A 328 10.41 1.86 -5.22
CA SER A 328 9.51 0.85 -5.78
C SER A 328 9.17 1.17 -7.24
N LEU A 329 8.52 0.23 -7.89
CA LEU A 329 7.86 0.52 -9.15
C LEU A 329 6.88 1.69 -9.00
N SER A 330 6.68 2.36 -10.11
CA SER A 330 5.55 3.23 -10.42
C SER A 330 4.47 2.44 -11.15
N ALA A 331 3.43 3.13 -11.58
CA ALA A 331 2.38 2.57 -12.42
C ALA A 331 2.06 3.51 -13.58
N TYR A 332 1.58 2.94 -14.67
CA TYR A 332 0.83 3.64 -15.69
C TYR A 332 -0.62 3.19 -15.58
N LEU A 333 -1.53 4.13 -15.41
CA LEU A 333 -2.97 3.86 -15.29
C LEU A 333 -3.67 4.28 -16.58
N ASN A 334 -4.55 3.39 -17.06
CA ASN A 334 -5.61 3.75 -18.00
C ASN A 334 -6.96 3.62 -17.29
N LEU A 335 -7.78 4.63 -17.48
CA LEU A 335 -9.12 4.73 -16.90
C LEU A 335 -10.11 4.77 -18.06
N PHE A 336 -10.84 3.68 -18.26
CA PHE A 336 -11.78 3.57 -19.37
C PHE A 336 -13.22 3.55 -18.85
N VAL A 337 -14.05 4.40 -19.41
CA VAL A 337 -15.51 4.27 -19.30
C VAL A 337 -15.99 3.51 -20.52
N VAL A 338 -16.58 2.36 -20.31
CA VAL A 338 -17.14 1.51 -21.37
C VAL A 338 -18.64 1.37 -21.20
N GLU A 339 -19.38 1.38 -22.29
CA GLU A 339 -20.84 1.26 -22.26
C GLU A 339 -21.34 0.62 -23.54
N GLU A 340 -21.96 -0.55 -23.41
CA GLU A 340 -22.64 -1.28 -24.46
C GLU A 340 -23.49 -2.38 -23.81
N ASP A 341 -24.53 -2.86 -24.45
CA ASP A 341 -25.36 -3.96 -23.92
C ASP A 341 -24.52 -5.25 -23.72
N ALA A 342 -23.57 -5.49 -24.62
CA ALA A 342 -22.66 -6.63 -24.53
C ALA A 342 -21.67 -6.58 -23.36
N VAL A 343 -21.41 -5.41 -22.78
CA VAL A 343 -20.42 -5.24 -21.70
C VAL A 343 -20.82 -5.99 -20.44
N ALA A 344 -22.11 -6.03 -20.12
CA ALA A 344 -22.63 -6.73 -18.95
C ALA A 344 -22.34 -8.24 -18.98
N SER A 345 -22.19 -8.84 -20.17
CA SER A 345 -21.92 -10.27 -20.36
C SER A 345 -20.44 -10.63 -20.50
N LEU A 346 -19.54 -9.65 -20.46
CA LEU A 346 -18.10 -9.93 -20.53
C LEU A 346 -17.64 -10.79 -19.34
N PRO A 347 -16.67 -11.69 -19.55
CA PRO A 347 -16.22 -12.64 -18.54
C PRO A 347 -15.31 -11.99 -17.49
N LEU A 348 -15.68 -10.80 -17.01
CA LEU A 348 -14.96 -10.05 -16.00
C LEU A 348 -15.57 -10.21 -14.62
N VAL A 349 -14.74 -10.08 -13.61
CA VAL A 349 -15.11 -9.97 -12.19
C VAL A 349 -14.54 -8.66 -11.64
N HIS A 350 -14.67 -8.40 -10.35
CA HIS A 350 -14.16 -7.17 -9.76
C HIS A 350 -12.64 -6.95 -10.01
N HIS A 351 -11.84 -7.99 -9.81
CA HIS A 351 -10.40 -7.94 -10.07
C HIS A 351 -10.00 -8.97 -11.12
N ASN A 352 -9.27 -8.53 -12.13
CA ASN A 352 -8.83 -9.34 -13.25
C ASN A 352 -7.34 -9.08 -13.53
N VAL A 353 -6.62 -10.11 -13.94
CA VAL A 353 -5.21 -10.01 -14.34
C VAL A 353 -5.01 -10.70 -15.67
N PHE A 354 -4.45 -9.99 -16.62
CA PHE A 354 -4.08 -10.48 -17.95
C PHE A 354 -2.57 -10.56 -18.00
N PHE A 355 -2.02 -11.77 -18.01
CA PHE A 355 -0.57 -11.96 -17.96
C PHE A 355 0.11 -11.70 -19.31
N SER A 356 1.37 -11.24 -19.25
CA SER A 356 2.28 -11.21 -20.38
C SER A 356 2.58 -12.63 -20.89
N ALA A 357 2.97 -12.75 -22.16
CA ALA A 357 3.37 -14.03 -22.75
C ALA A 357 4.71 -14.52 -22.19
N ASP A 358 5.61 -13.61 -21.87
CA ASP A 358 6.93 -13.89 -21.30
C ASP A 358 7.15 -12.98 -20.08
N TYR A 359 6.89 -13.54 -18.91
CA TYR A 359 6.97 -12.81 -17.65
C TYR A 359 8.40 -12.40 -17.28
N GLU A 360 9.41 -13.19 -17.68
CA GLU A 360 10.81 -12.86 -17.42
C GLU A 360 11.27 -11.70 -18.29
N ARG A 361 10.90 -11.71 -19.57
CA ARG A 361 11.16 -10.62 -20.51
C ARG A 361 10.45 -9.32 -20.08
N GLU A 362 9.21 -9.39 -19.61
CA GLU A 362 8.49 -8.21 -19.07
C GLU A 362 9.33 -7.50 -18.00
N TRP A 363 9.91 -8.26 -17.06
CA TRP A 363 10.72 -7.69 -15.98
C TRP A 363 12.10 -7.20 -16.45
N GLN A 364 12.68 -7.81 -17.48
CA GLN A 364 13.90 -7.30 -18.12
C GLN A 364 13.64 -5.94 -18.79
N GLU A 365 12.53 -5.81 -19.51
CA GLU A 365 12.15 -4.56 -20.16
C GLU A 365 11.78 -3.47 -19.15
N LEU A 366 11.11 -3.81 -18.03
CA LEU A 366 10.78 -2.90 -16.93
C LEU A 366 12.03 -2.26 -16.28
N ALA A 367 13.20 -2.83 -16.41
CA ALA A 367 14.43 -2.21 -15.95
C ALA A 367 14.81 -0.95 -16.74
N ALA A 368 14.36 -0.82 -17.98
CA ALA A 368 14.68 0.29 -18.88
C ALA A 368 13.48 1.18 -19.21
N GLY A 369 12.24 0.65 -19.14
CA GLY A 369 11.04 1.38 -19.52
C GLY A 369 9.76 0.55 -19.40
N PRO A 370 8.61 1.06 -19.88
CA PRO A 370 7.38 0.28 -19.96
C PRO A 370 7.56 -0.93 -20.90
N PRO A 371 7.12 -2.15 -20.51
CA PRO A 371 7.32 -3.36 -21.28
C PRO A 371 6.51 -3.37 -22.59
N SER A 372 6.99 -4.14 -23.56
CA SER A 372 6.32 -4.28 -24.87
C SER A 372 5.05 -5.12 -24.78
N ASP A 373 5.02 -6.11 -23.89
CA ASP A 373 3.87 -6.95 -23.57
C ASP A 373 3.64 -6.93 -22.06
N PRO A 374 2.83 -5.96 -21.52
CA PRO A 374 2.63 -5.82 -20.09
C PRO A 374 1.63 -6.84 -19.53
N THR A 375 1.88 -7.27 -18.31
CA THR A 375 0.80 -7.79 -17.45
C THR A 375 -0.12 -6.64 -17.07
N VAL A 376 -1.43 -6.78 -17.37
CA VAL A 376 -2.46 -5.77 -17.08
C VAL A 376 -3.31 -6.24 -15.89
N TYR A 377 -3.36 -5.42 -14.84
CA TYR A 377 -4.36 -5.57 -13.80
C TYR A 377 -5.55 -4.67 -14.12
N LEU A 378 -6.75 -5.25 -14.14
CA LEU A 378 -8.01 -4.53 -14.38
C LEU A 378 -8.91 -4.66 -13.14
N CYS A 379 -9.22 -3.53 -12.51
CA CYS A 379 -10.27 -3.42 -11.50
C CYS A 379 -11.56 -2.90 -12.15
N ASN A 380 -12.64 -3.66 -12.00
CA ASN A 380 -13.95 -3.36 -12.53
C ASN A 380 -15.01 -3.41 -11.42
N PRO A 381 -15.23 -2.30 -10.70
CA PRO A 381 -16.21 -2.27 -9.62
C PRO A 381 -17.66 -2.43 -10.10
N ASP A 382 -17.90 -2.20 -11.37
CA ASP A 382 -19.23 -2.18 -11.99
C ASP A 382 -19.49 -3.43 -12.86
N TYR A 383 -18.76 -4.53 -12.65
CA TYR A 383 -18.90 -5.75 -13.44
C TYR A 383 -20.35 -6.28 -13.40
N GLY A 384 -20.85 -6.74 -14.55
CA GLY A 384 -22.25 -7.14 -14.72
C GLY A 384 -23.18 -5.99 -15.08
N GLU A 385 -22.73 -4.74 -15.04
CA GLU A 385 -23.49 -3.57 -15.47
C GLU A 385 -23.24 -3.26 -16.96
N ARG A 386 -24.16 -2.56 -17.59
CA ARG A 386 -24.03 -2.11 -18.98
C ARG A 386 -22.95 -1.02 -19.14
N ARG A 387 -22.85 -0.10 -18.17
CA ARG A 387 -21.83 0.94 -18.08
C ARG A 387 -20.85 0.59 -16.99
N GLN A 388 -19.56 0.53 -17.33
CA GLN A 388 -18.51 0.09 -16.40
C GLN A 388 -17.31 1.04 -16.43
N ARG A 389 -16.64 1.13 -15.28
CA ARG A 389 -15.38 1.84 -15.10
C ARG A 389 -14.24 0.83 -14.99
N TRP A 390 -13.38 0.79 -15.98
CA TRP A 390 -12.23 -0.08 -15.99
C TRP A 390 -10.97 0.69 -15.59
N PHE A 391 -10.49 0.41 -14.39
CA PHE A 391 -9.19 0.88 -13.92
C PHE A 391 -8.14 -0.16 -14.32
N CYS A 392 -7.32 0.15 -15.33
CA CYS A 392 -6.24 -0.71 -15.80
C CYS A 392 -4.90 -0.18 -15.31
N LEU A 393 -4.11 -1.05 -14.68
CA LEU A 393 -2.78 -0.73 -14.18
C LEU A 393 -1.74 -1.64 -14.84
N THR A 394 -0.68 -1.03 -15.37
CA THR A 394 0.56 -1.71 -15.76
C THR A 394 1.72 -1.20 -14.92
N ASN A 395 2.67 -2.09 -14.62
CA ASN A 395 3.89 -1.70 -13.91
C ASN A 395 4.76 -0.79 -14.80
N SER A 396 5.35 0.21 -14.17
CA SER A 396 6.30 1.12 -14.81
C SER A 396 7.50 1.37 -13.89
N PRO A 397 8.69 1.63 -14.43
CA PRO A 397 9.81 2.05 -13.59
C PRO A 397 9.54 3.42 -12.98
N PRO A 398 10.13 3.72 -11.81
CA PRO A 398 10.13 5.08 -11.27
C PRO A 398 10.92 6.02 -12.18
N LEU A 399 10.69 7.32 -12.07
CA LEU A 399 11.43 8.32 -12.84
C LEU A 399 12.93 8.27 -12.51
N PRO A 400 13.80 8.48 -13.50
CA PRO A 400 15.24 8.55 -13.27
C PRO A 400 15.59 9.71 -12.32
N SER A 401 16.64 9.55 -11.55
CA SER A 401 17.13 10.61 -10.66
C SER A 401 17.97 11.60 -11.47
N GLY A 402 17.69 12.90 -11.30
CA GLY A 402 18.50 13.96 -11.92
C GLY A 402 18.41 14.07 -13.45
N ALA A 403 17.45 13.38 -14.08
CA ALA A 403 17.20 13.45 -15.52
C ALA A 403 15.74 13.88 -15.80
N PRO A 404 15.46 14.45 -16.97
CA PRO A 404 14.09 14.74 -17.40
C PRO A 404 13.22 13.49 -17.42
N SER A 405 11.90 13.66 -17.20
CA SER A 405 10.95 12.58 -17.32
C SER A 405 10.94 12.01 -18.75
N PRO A 406 11.03 10.68 -18.92
CA PRO A 406 10.89 10.05 -20.23
C PRO A 406 9.43 10.02 -20.72
N TRP A 407 8.47 10.36 -19.86
CA TRP A 407 7.05 10.31 -20.17
C TRP A 407 6.63 11.47 -21.07
N THR A 408 6.43 11.15 -22.34
CA THR A 408 5.89 12.03 -23.39
C THR A 408 4.50 11.54 -23.77
N THR A 409 3.70 12.39 -24.40
CA THR A 409 2.39 12.01 -24.96
C THR A 409 2.51 10.78 -25.90
N ALA A 410 3.57 10.70 -26.69
CA ALA A 410 3.80 9.56 -27.57
C ALA A 410 4.12 8.26 -26.81
N LEU A 411 4.85 8.33 -25.68
CA LEU A 411 5.09 7.15 -24.84
C LEU A 411 3.80 6.69 -24.17
N ALA A 412 3.03 7.62 -23.62
CA ALA A 412 1.74 7.32 -22.98
C ALA A 412 0.76 6.67 -23.97
N ALA A 413 0.63 7.22 -25.19
CA ALA A 413 -0.18 6.63 -26.25
C ALA A 413 0.23 5.19 -26.58
N ARG A 414 1.54 4.91 -26.74
CA ARG A 414 2.02 3.54 -26.97
C ARG A 414 1.70 2.59 -25.81
N CYS A 415 1.78 3.04 -24.57
CA CYS A 415 1.42 2.22 -23.41
C CYS A 415 -0.09 1.91 -23.40
N ARG A 416 -0.93 2.89 -23.72
CA ARG A 416 -2.39 2.71 -23.86
C ARG A 416 -2.72 1.70 -24.97
N ASP A 417 -2.08 1.82 -26.14
CA ASP A 417 -2.30 0.91 -27.26
C ASP A 417 -1.96 -0.54 -26.85
N ARG A 418 -0.85 -0.77 -26.16
CA ARG A 418 -0.46 -2.09 -25.61
C ARG A 418 -1.48 -2.65 -24.63
N VAL A 419 -2.04 -1.82 -23.74
CA VAL A 419 -3.12 -2.24 -22.84
C VAL A 419 -4.35 -2.65 -23.66
N SER A 420 -4.76 -1.84 -24.64
CA SER A 420 -5.90 -2.14 -25.51
C SER A 420 -5.71 -3.43 -26.31
N GLU A 421 -4.50 -3.64 -26.86
CA GLU A 421 -4.13 -4.87 -27.57
C GLU A 421 -4.19 -6.10 -26.65
N LYS A 422 -3.65 -6.01 -25.42
CA LYS A 422 -3.72 -7.08 -24.42
C LYS A 422 -5.17 -7.45 -24.08
N LEU A 423 -6.03 -6.47 -23.86
CA LEU A 423 -7.44 -6.70 -23.58
C LEU A 423 -8.16 -7.32 -24.78
N ALA A 424 -7.89 -6.83 -26.00
CA ALA A 424 -8.45 -7.37 -27.22
C ALA A 424 -8.05 -8.84 -27.47
N GLN A 425 -6.79 -9.21 -27.23
CA GLN A 425 -6.29 -10.59 -27.30
C GLN A 425 -7.01 -11.52 -26.33
N SER A 426 -7.53 -10.96 -25.21
CA SER A 426 -8.30 -11.68 -24.21
C SER A 426 -9.82 -11.64 -24.47
N GLY A 427 -10.25 -11.20 -25.66
CA GLY A 427 -11.65 -11.17 -26.07
C GLY A 427 -12.43 -9.95 -25.58
N LEU A 428 -11.76 -8.89 -25.10
CA LEU A 428 -12.41 -7.66 -24.66
C LEU A 428 -12.33 -6.59 -25.76
N PRO A 429 -13.44 -6.23 -26.43
CA PRO A 429 -13.44 -5.36 -27.61
C PRO A 429 -13.39 -3.86 -27.23
N LEU A 430 -12.40 -3.44 -26.43
CA LEU A 430 -12.33 -2.10 -25.85
C LEU A 430 -12.58 -0.96 -26.85
N PRO A 431 -11.99 -0.91 -28.07
CA PRO A 431 -12.22 0.21 -28.98
C PRO A 431 -13.68 0.38 -29.42
N ALA A 432 -14.43 -0.73 -29.47
CA ALA A 432 -15.84 -0.72 -29.92
C ALA A 432 -16.81 -0.24 -28.82
N ILE A 433 -16.41 -0.35 -27.54
CA ILE A 433 -17.27 -0.07 -26.37
C ILE A 433 -16.82 1.15 -25.57
N LEU A 434 -15.72 1.80 -25.99
CA LEU A 434 -15.11 2.92 -25.29
C LEU A 434 -15.96 4.18 -25.43
N GLN A 435 -16.29 4.81 -24.29
CA GLN A 435 -17.02 6.08 -24.22
C GLN A 435 -16.13 7.25 -23.79
N ALA A 436 -15.24 7.02 -22.82
CA ALA A 436 -14.29 8.02 -22.38
C ALA A 436 -13.02 7.35 -21.84
N GLU A 437 -11.92 8.06 -21.92
CA GLU A 437 -10.63 7.60 -21.39
C GLU A 437 -9.88 8.68 -20.62
N GLY A 438 -9.06 8.23 -19.68
CA GLY A 438 -8.11 9.05 -18.93
C GLY A 438 -6.85 8.25 -18.62
N GLU A 439 -5.78 8.94 -18.28
CA GLU A 439 -4.52 8.29 -17.95
C GLU A 439 -3.82 8.96 -16.78
N VAL A 440 -2.98 8.22 -16.07
CA VAL A 440 -2.05 8.73 -15.04
C VAL A 440 -0.69 8.08 -15.25
N THR A 441 0.31 8.90 -15.47
CA THR A 441 1.68 8.47 -15.73
C THR A 441 2.54 8.51 -14.46
N PRO A 442 3.71 7.87 -14.44
CA PRO A 442 4.71 8.08 -13.40
C PRO A 442 5.11 9.56 -13.18
N ALA A 443 5.04 10.39 -14.22
CA ALA A 443 5.30 11.83 -14.10
C ALA A 443 4.21 12.52 -13.29
N ASP A 444 2.94 12.15 -13.49
CA ASP A 444 1.82 12.68 -12.72
C ASP A 444 1.91 12.25 -11.24
N PHE A 445 2.28 10.99 -10.99
CA PHE A 445 2.53 10.54 -9.61
C PHE A 445 3.67 11.32 -8.95
N ALA A 446 4.75 11.63 -9.66
CA ALA A 446 5.87 12.40 -9.12
C ALA A 446 5.48 13.85 -8.83
N ALA A 447 4.64 14.46 -9.66
CA ALA A 447 4.10 15.80 -9.45
C ALA A 447 3.16 15.84 -8.23
N LEU A 448 2.30 14.83 -8.11
CA LEU A 448 1.37 14.69 -6.99
C LEU A 448 2.06 14.36 -5.66
N PHE A 449 3.16 13.59 -5.70
CA PHE A 449 3.91 13.14 -4.53
C PHE A 449 5.40 13.46 -4.70
N PRO A 450 5.81 14.72 -4.46
CA PRO A 450 7.19 15.17 -4.63
C PRO A 450 8.19 14.29 -3.86
N HIS A 451 9.39 14.18 -4.42
CA HIS A 451 10.48 13.33 -3.94
C HIS A 451 10.24 11.81 -4.02
N SER A 452 9.04 11.36 -4.44
CA SER A 452 8.77 9.93 -4.64
C SER A 452 9.37 9.36 -5.93
N ARG A 453 9.72 10.22 -6.89
CA ARG A 453 10.10 9.82 -8.25
C ARG A 453 8.99 9.02 -8.97
N GLY A 454 7.74 9.24 -8.59
CA GLY A 454 6.58 8.48 -9.08
C GLY A 454 6.43 7.09 -8.45
N ALA A 455 7.30 6.68 -7.55
CA ALA A 455 7.16 5.41 -6.82
C ALA A 455 5.90 5.41 -5.95
N ILE A 456 5.03 4.41 -6.15
CA ILE A 456 3.73 4.38 -5.47
C ILE A 456 3.77 3.71 -4.09
N TYR A 457 4.81 2.91 -3.81
CA TYR A 457 4.96 2.15 -2.56
C TYR A 457 6.16 2.60 -1.69
N GLY A 458 6.81 3.72 -2.03
CA GLY A 458 8.02 4.18 -1.34
C GLY A 458 9.24 3.31 -1.68
N PRO A 459 10.17 3.04 -0.75
CA PRO A 459 11.33 2.17 -1.01
C PRO A 459 10.92 0.72 -1.33
N ALA A 460 11.56 0.12 -2.33
CA ALA A 460 11.32 -1.26 -2.71
C ALA A 460 11.93 -2.26 -1.71
N ALA A 461 11.31 -3.42 -1.55
CA ALA A 461 11.90 -4.56 -0.83
C ALA A 461 12.84 -5.36 -1.75
N SER A 462 13.86 -4.71 -2.32
CA SER A 462 14.73 -5.27 -3.37
C SER A 462 15.95 -6.01 -2.84
N SER A 463 16.08 -6.20 -1.53
CA SER A 463 17.20 -6.92 -0.92
C SER A 463 16.73 -7.79 0.23
N ARG A 464 17.57 -8.75 0.64
CA ARG A 464 17.29 -9.65 1.78
C ARG A 464 16.91 -8.93 3.07
N LEU A 465 17.43 -7.72 3.25
CA LEU A 465 17.14 -6.85 4.40
C LEU A 465 16.29 -5.62 4.02
N GLY A 466 15.74 -5.58 2.80
CA GLY A 466 15.03 -4.40 2.27
C GLY A 466 13.83 -3.98 3.12
N ALA A 467 13.13 -4.92 3.72
CA ALA A 467 12.05 -4.62 4.65
C ALA A 467 12.54 -3.89 5.93
N PHE A 468 13.73 -4.22 6.42
CA PHE A 468 14.36 -3.58 7.58
C PHE A 468 15.09 -2.26 7.22
N ALA A 469 15.37 -2.03 5.93
CA ALA A 469 16.01 -0.81 5.44
C ALA A 469 15.01 0.35 5.26
N ARG A 470 13.71 0.11 5.42
CA ARG A 470 12.70 1.19 5.36
C ARG A 470 12.96 2.25 6.43
N PRO A 471 12.70 3.53 6.14
CA PRO A 471 12.75 4.60 7.13
C PRO A 471 11.91 4.24 8.37
N ARG A 472 12.47 4.54 9.53
CA ARG A 472 11.84 4.27 10.83
C ARG A 472 10.70 5.25 11.10
N ASN A 473 9.78 4.86 11.98
CA ASN A 473 8.67 5.70 12.40
C ASN A 473 9.09 6.87 13.32
N ARG A 474 10.25 6.81 13.96
CA ARG A 474 10.85 7.92 14.70
C ARG A 474 11.97 8.55 13.90
N VAL A 475 11.97 9.87 13.77
CA VAL A 475 13.08 10.60 13.14
C VAL A 475 14.29 10.57 14.08
N PRO A 476 15.43 9.97 13.65
CA PRO A 476 16.60 9.86 14.51
C PRO A 476 17.14 11.25 14.88
N GLY A 477 17.39 11.44 16.18
CA GLY A 477 17.91 12.70 16.72
C GLY A 477 16.84 13.79 16.96
N VAL A 478 15.53 13.48 16.73
CA VAL A 478 14.42 14.41 17.03
C VAL A 478 13.33 13.66 17.80
N ASP A 479 13.27 13.87 19.10
CA ASP A 479 12.47 13.03 20.03
C ASP A 479 10.94 13.14 19.86
N ASN A 480 10.45 14.24 19.27
CA ASN A 480 9.03 14.53 19.10
C ASN A 480 8.58 14.63 17.64
N LEU A 481 9.38 14.10 16.71
CA LEU A 481 9.04 14.03 15.28
C LEU A 481 8.98 12.57 14.82
N PHE A 482 7.88 12.22 14.18
CA PHE A 482 7.57 10.86 13.75
C PHE A 482 7.18 10.83 12.27
N CYS A 483 7.43 9.70 11.61
CA CYS A 483 7.02 9.44 10.23
C CYS A 483 6.02 8.29 10.20
N VAL A 484 4.93 8.43 9.44
CA VAL A 484 3.88 7.42 9.25
C VAL A 484 3.57 7.27 7.76
N GLY A 485 3.19 6.09 7.34
CA GLY A 485 2.73 5.86 5.97
C GLY A 485 3.55 4.86 5.17
N GLY A 486 3.27 4.77 3.86
CA GLY A 486 3.77 3.71 3.00
C GLY A 486 5.27 3.74 2.70
N SER A 487 5.95 4.87 2.87
CA SER A 487 7.40 4.97 2.70
C SER A 487 8.18 4.63 3.97
N THR A 488 7.49 4.44 5.10
CA THR A 488 8.06 4.07 6.40
C THR A 488 7.64 2.66 6.80
N HIS A 489 8.16 2.17 7.91
CA HIS A 489 7.78 0.87 8.48
C HIS A 489 6.29 0.85 8.91
N PRO A 490 5.53 -0.28 8.72
CA PRO A 490 5.96 -1.55 8.13
C PRO A 490 5.95 -1.57 6.59
N GLY A 491 5.39 -0.58 5.92
CA GLY A 491 5.40 -0.48 4.47
C GLY A 491 4.12 0.08 3.86
N ALA A 492 4.00 -0.08 2.54
CA ALA A 492 2.86 0.38 1.78
C ALA A 492 1.70 -0.64 1.77
N GLY A 493 0.51 -0.18 1.43
CA GLY A 493 -0.76 -0.90 1.47
C GLY A 493 -1.70 -0.32 2.53
N VAL A 494 -3.00 -0.30 2.27
CA VAL A 494 -3.99 0.33 3.16
C VAL A 494 -3.91 -0.20 4.59
N PRO A 495 -3.91 -1.53 4.83
CA PRO A 495 -3.76 -2.04 6.19
C PRO A 495 -2.38 -1.74 6.78
N MET A 496 -1.32 -1.77 5.98
CA MET A 496 0.04 -1.51 6.47
C MET A 496 0.21 -0.06 6.96
N VAL A 497 -0.36 0.92 6.26
CA VAL A 497 -0.29 2.32 6.70
C VAL A 497 -1.15 2.58 7.95
N MET A 498 -2.22 1.81 8.16
CA MET A 498 -3.00 1.85 9.41
C MET A 498 -2.25 1.19 10.58
N LEU A 499 -1.50 0.11 10.35
CA LEU A 499 -0.59 -0.47 11.34
C LEU A 499 0.57 0.49 11.66
N SER A 500 1.12 1.17 10.65
CA SER A 500 2.10 2.25 10.86
C SER A 500 1.55 3.34 11.78
N ALA A 501 0.26 3.72 11.59
CA ALA A 501 -0.41 4.70 12.43
C ALA A 501 -0.57 4.23 13.88
N ALA A 502 -0.84 2.94 14.12
CA ALA A 502 -0.88 2.36 15.45
C ALA A 502 0.49 2.49 16.14
N ILE A 503 1.56 2.04 15.46
CA ILE A 503 2.94 2.14 15.94
C ILE A 503 3.29 3.60 16.30
N VAL A 504 2.97 4.56 15.41
CA VAL A 504 3.28 5.97 15.62
C VAL A 504 2.49 6.56 16.78
N SER A 505 1.21 6.23 16.90
CA SER A 505 0.38 6.67 18.03
C SER A 505 0.97 6.22 19.37
N ASP A 506 1.38 4.96 19.47
CA ASP A 506 2.02 4.41 20.68
C ASP A 506 3.37 5.09 20.97
N LEU A 507 4.16 5.36 19.94
CA LEU A 507 5.43 6.08 20.07
C LEU A 507 5.24 7.52 20.57
N VAL A 508 4.22 8.24 20.10
CA VAL A 508 3.87 9.60 20.54
C VAL A 508 3.43 9.58 21.99
N GLN A 509 2.52 8.67 22.38
CA GLN A 509 2.04 8.53 23.76
C GLN A 509 3.20 8.19 24.71
N ALA A 510 4.05 7.23 24.34
CA ALA A 510 5.24 6.89 25.12
C ALA A 510 6.23 8.06 25.24
N ALA A 511 6.38 8.88 24.21
CA ALA A 511 7.22 10.09 24.28
C ALA A 511 6.59 11.14 25.23
N HIS A 512 5.27 11.29 25.20
CA HIS A 512 4.54 12.19 26.10
C HIS A 512 4.71 11.79 27.57
N HIS A 513 4.51 10.51 27.90
CA HIS A 513 4.69 10.02 29.27
C HIS A 513 6.12 10.18 29.77
N ARG A 514 7.14 9.94 28.93
CA ARG A 514 8.54 10.19 29.31
C ARG A 514 8.83 11.67 29.59
N HIS A 515 8.28 12.55 28.75
CA HIS A 515 8.47 14.00 28.92
C HIS A 515 7.79 14.52 30.20
N ALA A 516 6.57 14.06 30.49
CA ALA A 516 5.86 14.40 31.73
C ALA A 516 6.65 13.96 32.98
N ARG A 517 7.19 12.74 32.99
CA ARG A 517 8.03 12.24 34.11
C ARG A 517 9.30 13.07 34.32
N ARG A 518 9.97 13.50 33.22
CA ARG A 518 11.18 14.36 33.31
C ARG A 518 10.90 15.78 33.80
N ARG A 519 9.68 16.28 33.65
CA ARG A 519 9.26 17.58 34.20
C ARG A 519 8.82 17.50 35.66
N ALA A 520 8.43 16.33 36.11
CA ALA A 520 8.01 16.09 37.50
C ALA A 520 9.17 15.68 38.41
N ALA A 521 10.32 15.24 37.85
CA ALA A 521 11.57 14.98 38.54
C ALA A 521 12.50 16.21 38.53
#